data_90cba30da0160d0333af214e66e8c517
#
_entry.id   90cba30da0160d0333af214e66e8c517
#
_cell.length_a   1.000
_cell.length_b   1.000
_cell.length_c   1.000
_cell.angle_alpha   90.00
_cell.angle_beta   90.00
_cell.angle_gamma   90.00
#
_symmetry.space_group_name_H-M   'P 1'
#
loop_
_entity.id
_entity.type
_entity.pdbx_description
1 polymer ?
#
loop_
_entity_poly.entity_id
_entity_poly.type
_entity_poly.pdbx_seq_one_letter_code
_entity_poly.pdbx_strand_id
1 'polypeptide(L)'
;MNTVIIGLSRYLLIIFAAFYTLHCFASFALKKTDGRNWFYLSQVVFLSLIHITGIADIAIQTGENYLSLICVLQELIFIVTIVIYRIIYPESSWLLVNNMCFFLAVGFIMLSRLSPEKALKQFFIAVVALLLTFAIPMLLEKLDRIRDYSLIFGIIGFVALISVFVFGSITNGSRVSVKIFGILFQPSEFVKILFVLFEAGMLTEKKEYTERATMCPPMKRVMISAVAAFLYCVILVLSRDLGGALIFFVTYIFMLYVSQKAPLVLIGCVVAGLLGTFIGYRLFSHVRVRFRAWKNPFSEIAGQGYQITQSLFAIGTGGWLGLGLFKGAPGYIPEVSNDFIFA
;
A
#
# COMPACT_ATOMS: atom_id res chain seq x y z
N MET A 1 -0.72 -20.93 32.43
CA MET A 1 0.08 -19.69 32.32
C MET A 1 -0.11 -19.04 30.96
N ASN A 2 0.06 -19.77 29.85
CA ASN A 2 -0.06 -19.22 28.48
C ASN A 2 -1.41 -18.55 28.16
N THR A 3 -2.53 -19.11 28.62
CA THR A 3 -3.88 -18.53 28.40
C THR A 3 -4.08 -17.18 29.09
N VAL A 4 -3.44 -16.97 30.23
CA VAL A 4 -3.47 -15.70 30.97
C VAL A 4 -2.62 -14.65 30.25
N ILE A 5 -1.44 -15.05 29.73
CA ILE A 5 -0.55 -14.17 28.96
C ILE A 5 -1.26 -13.69 27.69
N ILE A 6 -1.87 -14.61 26.92
CA ILE A 6 -2.64 -14.23 25.72
C ILE A 6 -3.80 -13.29 26.05
N GLY A 7 -4.47 -13.52 27.17
CA GLY A 7 -5.56 -12.64 27.61
C GLY A 7 -5.09 -11.25 27.98
N LEU A 8 -3.93 -11.15 28.65
CA LEU A 8 -3.36 -9.88 29.06
C LEU A 8 -2.76 -9.11 27.87
N SER A 9 -1.96 -9.77 27.02
CA SER A 9 -1.33 -9.18 25.84
C SER A 9 -2.36 -8.57 24.89
N ARG A 10 -3.51 -9.25 24.69
CA ARG A 10 -4.63 -8.74 23.90
C ARG A 10 -5.11 -7.37 24.37
N TYR A 11 -5.36 -7.22 25.69
CA TYR A 11 -5.84 -5.95 26.22
C TYR A 11 -4.76 -4.86 26.17
N LEU A 12 -3.49 -5.21 26.42
CA LEU A 12 -2.36 -4.28 26.28
C LEU A 12 -2.23 -3.77 24.84
N LEU A 13 -2.30 -4.65 23.84
CA LEU A 13 -2.24 -4.27 22.43
C LEU A 13 -3.39 -3.32 22.05
N ILE A 14 -4.62 -3.58 22.52
CA ILE A 14 -5.78 -2.71 22.28
C ILE A 14 -5.58 -1.33 22.92
N ILE A 15 -5.14 -1.30 24.17
CA ILE A 15 -4.90 -0.06 24.91
C ILE A 15 -3.81 0.78 24.23
N PHE A 16 -2.68 0.17 23.87
CA PHE A 16 -1.58 0.88 23.20
C PHE A 16 -1.98 1.37 21.81
N ALA A 17 -2.74 0.56 21.04
CA ALA A 17 -3.27 0.99 19.74
C ALA A 17 -4.27 2.14 19.88
N ALA A 18 -5.13 2.12 20.90
CA ALA A 18 -6.05 3.21 21.18
C ALA A 18 -5.29 4.51 21.53
N PHE A 19 -4.28 4.44 22.40
CA PHE A 19 -3.46 5.61 22.72
C PHE A 19 -2.67 6.10 21.52
N TYR A 20 -2.07 5.20 20.72
CA TYR A 20 -1.42 5.57 19.47
C TYR A 20 -2.37 6.37 18.57
N THR A 21 -3.57 5.84 18.35
CA THR A 21 -4.59 6.48 17.49
C THR A 21 -5.04 7.81 18.05
N LEU A 22 -5.30 7.91 19.35
CA LEU A 22 -5.65 9.17 20.01
C LEU A 22 -4.57 10.23 19.82
N HIS A 23 -3.27 9.87 19.94
CA HIS A 23 -2.17 10.79 19.71
C HIS A 23 -2.04 11.19 18.25
N CYS A 24 -2.40 10.33 17.28
CA CYS A 24 -2.48 10.71 15.88
C CYS A 24 -3.51 11.82 15.67
N PHE A 25 -4.74 11.67 16.19
CA PHE A 25 -5.79 12.68 16.07
C PHE A 25 -5.47 13.94 16.86
N ALA A 26 -4.95 13.81 18.09
CA ALA A 26 -4.58 14.96 18.91
C ALA A 26 -3.50 15.83 18.26
N SER A 27 -2.58 15.24 17.48
CA SER A 27 -1.57 15.99 16.75
C SER A 27 -2.15 16.95 15.70
N PHE A 28 -3.35 16.69 15.16
CA PHE A 28 -4.05 17.60 14.26
C PHE A 28 -4.76 18.77 14.99
N ALA A 29 -5.18 18.54 16.22
CA ALA A 29 -5.91 19.55 16.99
C ALA A 29 -5.01 20.71 17.46
N LEU A 30 -3.71 20.48 17.57
CA LEU A 30 -2.74 21.47 18.05
C LEU A 30 -2.14 22.31 16.92
N LYS A 31 -2.25 23.63 17.06
CA LYS A 31 -1.63 24.59 16.14
C LYS A 31 -0.15 24.87 16.46
N LYS A 32 0.29 24.69 17.73
CA LYS A 32 1.66 24.96 18.17
C LYS A 32 2.58 23.76 17.88
N THR A 33 3.76 24.02 17.35
CA THR A 33 4.77 23.01 16.98
C THR A 33 5.27 22.20 18.17
N ASP A 34 5.55 22.84 19.30
CA ASP A 34 6.10 22.16 20.48
C ASP A 34 5.16 21.11 21.08
N GLY A 35 3.86 21.45 21.14
CA GLY A 35 2.84 20.50 21.60
C GLY A 35 2.70 19.27 20.65
N ARG A 36 2.84 19.47 19.34
CA ARG A 36 2.79 18.37 18.37
C ARG A 36 3.96 17.40 18.50
N ASN A 37 5.15 17.90 18.80
CA ASN A 37 6.35 17.07 18.96
C ASN A 37 6.20 16.05 20.10
N TRP A 38 5.55 16.43 21.19
CA TRP A 38 5.23 15.50 22.28
C TRP A 38 4.35 14.34 21.80
N PHE A 39 3.30 14.62 21.02
CA PHE A 39 2.43 13.58 20.50
C PHE A 39 3.15 12.65 19.51
N TYR A 40 4.04 13.18 18.67
CA TYR A 40 4.83 12.37 17.76
C TYR A 40 5.82 11.45 18.50
N LEU A 41 6.44 11.93 19.57
CA LEU A 41 7.31 11.10 20.42
C LEU A 41 6.50 10.01 21.15
N SER A 42 5.33 10.37 21.67
CA SER A 42 4.43 9.41 22.31
C SER A 42 3.95 8.32 21.33
N GLN A 43 3.70 8.66 20.08
CA GLN A 43 3.38 7.67 19.03
C GLN A 43 4.52 6.65 18.84
N VAL A 44 5.78 7.10 18.84
CA VAL A 44 6.95 6.21 18.75
C VAL A 44 6.99 5.26 19.94
N VAL A 45 6.76 5.75 21.16
CA VAL A 45 6.72 4.91 22.37
C VAL A 45 5.61 3.86 22.27
N PHE A 46 4.38 4.26 21.90
CA PHE A 46 3.28 3.30 21.78
C PHE A 46 3.48 2.31 20.61
N LEU A 47 4.10 2.74 19.50
CA LEU A 47 4.51 1.85 18.42
C LEU A 47 5.45 0.75 18.94
N SER A 48 6.52 1.13 19.65
CA SER A 48 7.47 0.17 20.22
C SER A 48 6.81 -0.74 21.25
N LEU A 49 5.92 -0.22 22.09
CA LEU A 49 5.18 -1.04 23.06
C LEU A 49 4.28 -2.07 22.36
N ILE A 50 3.59 -1.70 21.29
CA ILE A 50 2.76 -2.62 20.50
C ILE A 50 3.63 -3.71 19.90
N HIS A 51 4.72 -3.33 19.24
CA HIS A 51 5.59 -4.27 18.54
C HIS A 51 6.28 -5.25 19.50
N ILE A 52 6.89 -4.75 20.57
CA ILE A 52 7.55 -5.58 21.58
C ILE A 52 6.54 -6.53 22.25
N THR A 53 5.36 -6.02 22.65
CA THR A 53 4.32 -6.86 23.28
C THR A 53 3.85 -7.96 22.32
N GLY A 54 3.62 -7.63 21.03
CA GLY A 54 3.17 -8.59 20.02
C GLY A 54 4.19 -9.68 19.75
N ILE A 55 5.47 -9.33 19.54
CA ILE A 55 6.52 -10.31 19.27
C ILE A 55 6.86 -11.12 20.54
N ALA A 56 6.85 -10.49 21.72
CA ALA A 56 7.07 -11.21 22.99
C ALA A 56 5.99 -12.26 23.24
N ASP A 57 4.72 -11.95 22.96
CA ASP A 57 3.62 -12.91 23.04
C ASP A 57 3.85 -14.11 22.08
N ILE A 58 4.28 -13.84 20.84
CA ILE A 58 4.62 -14.88 19.87
C ILE A 58 5.82 -15.72 20.37
N ALA A 59 6.89 -15.12 20.81
CA ALA A 59 8.09 -15.81 21.30
C ALA A 59 7.78 -16.73 22.51
N ILE A 60 6.97 -16.26 23.45
CA ILE A 60 6.54 -17.06 24.62
C ILE A 60 5.66 -18.25 24.20
N GLN A 61 4.78 -18.07 23.19
CA GLN A 61 3.86 -19.11 22.74
C GLN A 61 4.56 -20.18 21.87
N THR A 62 5.50 -19.76 21.01
CA THR A 62 6.25 -20.67 20.12
C THR A 62 7.47 -21.29 20.79
N GLY A 63 8.01 -20.65 21.84
CA GLY A 63 9.27 -21.05 22.47
C GLY A 63 10.51 -20.72 21.64
N GLU A 64 10.39 -19.89 20.58
CA GLU A 64 11.45 -19.59 19.65
C GLU A 64 12.23 -18.32 20.05
N ASN A 65 13.40 -18.50 20.69
CA ASN A 65 14.21 -17.39 21.20
C ASN A 65 14.77 -16.45 20.12
N TYR A 66 14.95 -16.91 18.87
CA TYR A 66 15.44 -16.05 17.79
C TYR A 66 14.46 -14.91 17.41
N LEU A 67 13.17 -15.06 17.71
CA LEU A 67 12.17 -14.00 17.50
C LEU A 67 12.49 -12.76 18.33
N SER A 68 13.08 -12.92 19.52
CA SER A 68 13.53 -11.78 20.35
C SER A 68 14.65 -10.99 19.68
N LEU A 69 15.59 -11.66 19.00
CA LEU A 69 16.64 -10.99 18.22
C LEU A 69 16.06 -10.25 17.03
N ILE A 70 15.14 -10.87 16.31
CA ILE A 70 14.46 -10.24 15.17
C ILE A 70 13.69 -9.01 15.66
N CYS A 71 13.02 -9.06 16.81
CA CYS A 71 12.34 -7.93 17.41
C CYS A 71 13.28 -6.73 17.62
N VAL A 72 14.45 -6.98 18.20
CA VAL A 72 15.44 -5.91 18.43
C VAL A 72 15.91 -5.29 17.11
N LEU A 73 16.15 -6.11 16.08
CA LEU A 73 16.54 -5.61 14.75
C LEU A 73 15.42 -4.79 14.08
N GLN A 74 14.16 -5.19 14.24
CA GLN A 74 13.00 -4.46 13.74
C GLN A 74 12.79 -3.13 14.47
N GLU A 75 12.95 -3.10 15.81
CA GLU A 75 12.92 -1.86 16.58
C GLU A 75 14.03 -0.90 16.16
N LEU A 76 15.25 -1.42 15.98
CA LEU A 76 16.37 -0.61 15.51
C LEU A 76 16.06 0.05 14.16
N ILE A 77 15.46 -0.69 13.22
CA ILE A 77 15.06 -0.12 11.92
C ILE A 77 14.01 0.98 12.07
N PHE A 78 13.00 0.82 12.93
CA PHE A 78 12.00 1.86 13.16
C PHE A 78 12.65 3.13 13.71
N ILE A 79 13.49 3.00 14.74
CA ILE A 79 14.19 4.15 15.34
C ILE A 79 15.10 4.82 14.32
N VAL A 80 15.92 4.03 13.61
CA VAL A 80 16.83 4.55 12.56
C VAL A 80 16.05 5.27 11.47
N THR A 81 14.93 4.70 11.00
CA THR A 81 14.09 5.32 9.98
C THR A 81 13.55 6.66 10.45
N ILE A 82 12.98 6.73 11.64
CA ILE A 82 12.41 7.96 12.20
C ILE A 82 13.49 9.02 12.38
N VAL A 83 14.66 8.63 12.91
CA VAL A 83 15.78 9.56 13.12
C VAL A 83 16.35 10.08 11.81
N ILE A 84 16.56 9.21 10.81
CA ILE A 84 17.09 9.60 9.50
C ILE A 84 16.13 10.58 8.80
N TYR A 85 14.81 10.29 8.80
CA TYR A 85 13.83 11.20 8.21
C TYR A 85 13.82 12.58 8.90
N ARG A 86 14.01 12.63 10.21
CA ARG A 86 14.11 13.91 10.95
C ARG A 86 15.35 14.72 10.59
N ILE A 87 16.46 14.05 10.29
CA ILE A 87 17.73 14.70 9.97
C ILE A 87 17.78 15.12 8.50
N ILE A 88 17.43 14.22 7.58
CA ILE A 88 17.56 14.44 6.13
C ILE A 88 16.39 15.24 5.57
N TYR A 89 15.17 14.94 6.07
CA TYR A 89 13.92 15.54 5.58
C TYR A 89 13.13 16.22 6.71
N PRO A 90 13.63 17.32 7.31
CA PRO A 90 13.01 17.96 8.48
C PRO A 90 11.60 18.48 8.20
N GLU A 91 11.27 18.80 6.95
CA GLU A 91 9.96 19.27 6.51
C GLU A 91 8.96 18.12 6.25
N SER A 92 9.42 16.86 6.29
CA SER A 92 8.54 15.72 6.09
C SER A 92 7.52 15.59 7.25
N SER A 93 6.33 15.05 6.94
CA SER A 93 5.31 14.80 7.94
C SER A 93 5.73 13.67 8.89
N TRP A 94 6.05 14.00 10.14
CA TRP A 94 6.38 13.03 11.19
C TRP A 94 5.27 12.00 11.41
N LEU A 95 4.01 12.44 11.31
CA LEU A 95 2.86 11.56 11.41
C LEU A 95 2.85 10.49 10.32
N LEU A 96 3.23 10.86 9.08
CA LEU A 96 3.29 9.91 7.96
C LEU A 96 4.37 8.85 8.21
N VAL A 97 5.56 9.26 8.65
CA VAL A 97 6.68 8.36 8.95
C VAL A 97 6.33 7.41 10.11
N ASN A 98 5.75 7.95 11.20
CA ASN A 98 5.33 7.14 12.34
C ASN A 98 4.26 6.11 11.92
N ASN A 99 3.27 6.50 11.12
CA ASN A 99 2.24 5.58 10.63
C ASN A 99 2.81 4.52 9.68
N MET A 100 3.79 4.86 8.84
CA MET A 100 4.50 3.86 8.02
C MET A 100 5.19 2.81 8.91
N CYS A 101 5.91 3.23 9.94
CA CYS A 101 6.54 2.32 10.89
C CYS A 101 5.50 1.50 11.68
N PHE A 102 4.36 2.10 12.05
CA PHE A 102 3.27 1.41 12.74
C PHE A 102 2.68 0.27 11.89
N PHE A 103 2.38 0.52 10.62
CA PHE A 103 1.87 -0.53 9.74
C PHE A 103 2.91 -1.62 9.45
N LEU A 104 4.20 -1.26 9.35
CA LEU A 104 5.28 -2.25 9.28
C LEU A 104 5.34 -3.11 10.54
N ALA A 105 5.22 -2.52 11.73
CA ALA A 105 5.22 -3.24 13.01
C ALA A 105 4.06 -4.23 13.09
N VAL A 106 2.84 -3.81 12.75
CA VAL A 106 1.67 -4.70 12.68
C VAL A 106 1.90 -5.83 11.68
N GLY A 107 2.42 -5.52 10.49
CA GLY A 107 2.78 -6.51 9.47
C GLY A 107 3.79 -7.53 9.97
N PHE A 108 4.84 -7.10 10.67
CA PHE A 108 5.84 -8.01 11.25
C PHE A 108 5.25 -8.91 12.34
N ILE A 109 4.41 -8.38 13.23
CA ILE A 109 3.73 -9.20 14.25
C ILE A 109 2.89 -10.28 13.57
N MET A 110 2.05 -9.92 12.60
CA MET A 110 1.16 -10.86 11.94
C MET A 110 1.92 -11.91 11.14
N LEU A 111 2.95 -11.50 10.38
CA LEU A 111 3.78 -12.44 9.61
C LEU A 111 4.60 -13.36 10.52
N SER A 112 5.15 -12.86 11.61
CA SER A 112 5.88 -13.68 12.59
C SER A 112 4.99 -14.77 13.19
N ARG A 113 3.71 -14.48 13.42
CA ARG A 113 2.74 -15.48 13.85
C ARG A 113 2.40 -16.51 12.77
N LEU A 114 2.19 -16.06 11.51
CA LEU A 114 1.74 -16.91 10.42
C LEU A 114 2.87 -17.78 9.85
N SER A 115 4.06 -17.19 9.68
CA SER A 115 5.26 -17.85 9.14
C SER A 115 6.50 -17.02 9.45
N PRO A 116 7.33 -17.45 10.40
CA PRO A 116 8.58 -16.77 10.74
C PRO A 116 9.52 -16.56 9.54
N GLU A 117 9.56 -17.53 8.61
CA GLU A 117 10.36 -17.40 7.39
C GLU A 117 9.88 -16.24 6.50
N LYS A 118 8.55 -16.05 6.37
CA LYS A 118 7.98 -14.92 5.63
C LYS A 118 8.26 -13.61 6.36
N ALA A 119 8.23 -13.59 7.68
CA ALA A 119 8.56 -12.40 8.48
C ALA A 119 10.01 -11.98 8.27
N LEU A 120 10.95 -12.92 8.26
CA LEU A 120 12.36 -12.66 8.00
C LEU A 120 12.58 -12.13 6.57
N LYS A 121 11.94 -12.75 5.58
CA LYS A 121 11.99 -12.28 4.19
C LYS A 121 11.45 -10.85 4.07
N GLN A 122 10.31 -10.57 4.71
CA GLN A 122 9.70 -9.24 4.71
C GLN A 122 10.61 -8.21 5.38
N PHE A 123 11.34 -8.58 6.44
CA PHE A 123 12.31 -7.72 7.09
C PHE A 123 13.40 -7.26 6.11
N PHE A 124 14.03 -8.17 5.36
CA PHE A 124 15.03 -7.80 4.37
C PHE A 124 14.45 -6.92 3.25
N ILE A 125 13.24 -7.24 2.78
CA ILE A 125 12.55 -6.41 1.78
C ILE A 125 12.31 -5.00 2.33
N ALA A 126 11.87 -4.89 3.59
CA ALA A 126 11.62 -3.60 4.22
C ALA A 126 12.91 -2.77 4.37
N VAL A 127 14.05 -3.39 4.73
CA VAL A 127 15.35 -2.70 4.78
C VAL A 127 15.69 -2.09 3.42
N VAL A 128 15.62 -2.89 2.35
CA VAL A 128 15.92 -2.43 0.98
C VAL A 128 14.94 -1.31 0.57
N ALA A 129 13.65 -1.49 0.84
CA ALA A 129 12.63 -0.49 0.52
C ALA A 129 12.88 0.84 1.26
N LEU A 130 13.24 0.79 2.55
CA LEU A 130 13.56 1.98 3.34
C LEU A 130 14.81 2.70 2.81
N LEU A 131 15.86 1.96 2.42
CA LEU A 131 17.03 2.57 1.78
C LEU A 131 16.66 3.29 0.48
N LEU A 132 15.78 2.70 -0.34
CA LEU A 132 15.28 3.34 -1.55
C LEU A 132 14.44 4.60 -1.23
N THR A 133 13.61 4.58 -0.18
CA THR A 133 12.82 5.76 0.21
C THR A 133 13.69 6.93 0.69
N PHE A 134 14.88 6.67 1.21
CA PHE A 134 15.85 7.72 1.52
C PHE A 134 16.55 8.26 0.27
N ALA A 135 16.87 7.40 -0.69
CA ALA A 135 17.63 7.78 -1.87
C ALA A 135 16.78 8.50 -2.93
N ILE A 136 15.54 8.07 -3.14
CA ILE A 136 14.69 8.57 -4.23
C ILE A 136 14.44 10.08 -4.15
N PRO A 137 14.03 10.68 -3.01
CA PRO A 137 13.80 12.12 -2.94
C PRO A 137 15.06 12.93 -3.26
N MET A 138 16.23 12.50 -2.74
CA MET A 138 17.52 13.16 -3.03
C MET A 138 17.89 13.10 -4.51
N LEU A 139 17.56 11.98 -5.17
CA LEU A 139 17.78 11.85 -6.61
C LEU A 139 16.83 12.73 -7.40
N LEU A 140 15.56 12.78 -7.00
CA LEU A 140 14.53 13.58 -7.68
C LEU A 140 14.83 15.10 -7.59
N GLU A 141 15.31 15.57 -6.43
CA GLU A 141 15.72 16.99 -6.27
C GLU A 141 16.86 17.39 -7.19
N LYS A 142 17.80 16.47 -7.48
CA LYS A 142 18.95 16.73 -8.35
C LYS A 142 18.66 16.58 -9.84
N LEU A 143 17.53 16.01 -10.20
CA LEU A 143 17.20 15.67 -11.59
C LEU A 143 16.11 16.61 -12.15
N ASP A 144 16.41 17.91 -12.25
CA ASP A 144 15.51 18.92 -12.85
C ASP A 144 15.00 18.53 -14.26
N ARG A 145 15.78 17.68 -14.96
CA ARG A 145 15.48 17.21 -16.32
C ARG A 145 14.58 15.98 -16.42
N ILE A 146 14.19 15.35 -15.30
CA ILE A 146 13.31 14.15 -15.34
C ILE A 146 12.05 14.43 -16.14
N ARG A 147 11.52 15.63 -16.03
CA ARG A 147 10.32 16.05 -16.75
C ARG A 147 10.49 16.00 -18.28
N ASP A 148 11.67 16.27 -18.80
CA ASP A 148 11.91 16.26 -20.25
C ASP A 148 11.89 14.85 -20.82
N TYR A 149 12.11 13.85 -19.99
CA TYR A 149 12.05 12.42 -20.34
C TYR A 149 10.70 11.75 -20.05
N SER A 150 9.66 12.53 -19.71
CA SER A 150 8.36 11.97 -19.33
C SER A 150 7.78 11.00 -20.35
N LEU A 151 7.82 11.31 -21.65
CA LEU A 151 7.36 10.41 -22.70
C LEU A 151 8.13 9.09 -22.74
N ILE A 152 9.43 9.11 -22.46
CA ILE A 152 10.27 7.91 -22.40
C ILE A 152 9.81 7.03 -21.25
N PHE A 153 9.53 7.58 -20.07
CA PHE A 153 8.99 6.82 -18.94
C PHE A 153 7.62 6.19 -19.28
N GLY A 154 6.75 6.95 -19.97
CA GLY A 154 5.47 6.42 -20.45
C GLY A 154 5.64 5.25 -21.41
N ILE A 155 6.53 5.37 -22.40
CA ILE A 155 6.78 4.30 -23.39
C ILE A 155 7.39 3.08 -22.71
N ILE A 156 8.42 3.24 -21.87
CA ILE A 156 9.07 2.11 -21.17
C ILE A 156 8.05 1.39 -20.29
N GLY A 157 7.25 2.10 -19.50
CA GLY A 157 6.22 1.51 -18.67
C GLY A 157 5.17 0.76 -19.46
N PHE A 158 4.73 1.32 -20.59
CA PHE A 158 3.75 0.70 -21.48
C PHE A 158 4.28 -0.59 -22.11
N VAL A 159 5.52 -0.56 -22.64
CA VAL A 159 6.19 -1.73 -23.20
C VAL A 159 6.38 -2.81 -22.12
N ALA A 160 6.75 -2.43 -20.91
CA ALA A 160 6.88 -3.36 -19.79
C ALA A 160 5.54 -4.05 -19.46
N LEU A 161 4.40 -3.33 -19.44
CA LEU A 161 3.09 -3.96 -19.25
C LEU A 161 2.69 -4.89 -20.39
N ILE A 162 2.94 -4.49 -21.63
CA ILE A 162 2.67 -5.35 -22.80
C ILE A 162 3.51 -6.63 -22.72
N SER A 163 4.78 -6.52 -22.34
CA SER A 163 5.66 -7.70 -22.21
C SER A 163 5.13 -8.70 -21.19
N VAL A 164 4.58 -8.21 -20.05
CA VAL A 164 3.93 -9.06 -19.05
C VAL A 164 2.64 -9.68 -19.56
N PHE A 165 1.83 -8.90 -20.29
CA PHE A 165 0.60 -9.42 -20.88
C PHE A 165 0.87 -10.56 -21.87
N VAL A 166 1.98 -10.48 -22.65
CA VAL A 166 2.34 -11.49 -23.66
C VAL A 166 3.09 -12.68 -23.03
N PHE A 167 4.10 -12.41 -22.18
CA PHE A 167 5.04 -13.42 -21.66
C PHE A 167 4.79 -13.80 -20.20
N GLY A 168 3.86 -13.12 -19.51
CA GLY A 168 3.60 -13.34 -18.08
C GLY A 168 3.02 -14.72 -17.77
N SER A 169 3.44 -15.28 -16.66
CA SER A 169 2.88 -16.51 -16.10
C SER A 169 1.53 -16.22 -15.43
N ILE A 170 0.59 -17.17 -15.54
CA ILE A 170 -0.69 -17.07 -14.84
C ILE A 170 -0.45 -17.47 -13.39
N THR A 171 -0.59 -16.50 -12.48
CA THR A 171 -0.57 -16.70 -11.03
C THR A 171 -1.90 -16.25 -10.43
N ASN A 172 -2.55 -17.11 -9.67
CA ASN A 172 -3.87 -16.83 -9.05
C ASN A 172 -4.93 -16.32 -10.05
N GLY A 173 -4.89 -16.81 -11.30
CA GLY A 173 -5.86 -16.48 -12.35
C GLY A 173 -5.62 -15.15 -13.07
N SER A 174 -4.54 -14.42 -12.77
CA SER A 174 -4.11 -13.19 -13.47
C SER A 174 -2.70 -13.34 -14.08
N ARG A 175 -2.46 -12.64 -15.20
CA ARG A 175 -1.14 -12.56 -15.86
C ARG A 175 -0.44 -11.30 -15.41
N VAL A 176 0.19 -11.33 -14.24
CA VAL A 176 0.79 -10.13 -13.64
C VAL A 176 2.26 -10.30 -13.28
N SER A 177 2.78 -11.53 -13.28
CA SER A 177 4.13 -11.83 -12.83
C SER A 177 4.95 -12.58 -13.88
N VAL A 178 6.27 -12.33 -13.87
CA VAL A 178 7.27 -13.04 -14.67
C VAL A 178 8.22 -13.75 -13.70
N LYS A 179 8.51 -15.02 -13.94
CA LYS A 179 9.54 -15.74 -13.19
C LYS A 179 10.92 -15.37 -13.72
N ILE A 180 11.72 -14.67 -12.90
CA ILE A 180 13.11 -14.35 -13.20
C ILE A 180 13.99 -15.03 -12.15
N PHE A 181 14.86 -15.93 -12.54
CA PHE A 181 15.74 -16.70 -11.63
C PHE A 181 15.01 -17.38 -10.45
N GLY A 182 13.78 -17.87 -10.67
CA GLY A 182 12.98 -18.53 -9.63
C GLY A 182 12.21 -17.56 -8.70
N ILE A 183 12.41 -16.25 -8.83
CA ILE A 183 11.69 -15.21 -8.09
C ILE A 183 10.53 -14.72 -8.95
N LEU A 184 9.35 -14.62 -8.33
CA LEU A 184 8.18 -13.99 -8.96
C LEU A 184 8.38 -12.46 -8.91
N PHE A 185 8.58 -11.87 -10.07
CA PHE A 185 8.68 -10.43 -10.25
C PHE A 185 7.40 -9.91 -10.87
N GLN A 186 6.82 -8.88 -10.28
CA GLN A 186 5.62 -8.22 -10.80
C GLN A 186 5.98 -6.85 -11.37
N PRO A 187 6.16 -6.72 -12.69
CA PRO A 187 6.59 -5.47 -13.33
C PRO A 187 5.62 -4.31 -13.12
N SER A 188 4.32 -4.56 -12.96
CA SER A 188 3.32 -3.50 -12.71
C SER A 188 3.64 -2.64 -11.47
N GLU A 189 4.36 -3.18 -10.47
CA GLU A 189 4.79 -2.43 -9.29
C GLU A 189 5.79 -1.31 -9.67
N PHE A 190 6.74 -1.61 -10.55
CA PHE A 190 7.70 -0.64 -11.05
C PHE A 190 7.07 0.31 -12.08
N VAL A 191 6.16 -0.21 -12.90
CA VAL A 191 5.46 0.58 -13.90
C VAL A 191 4.60 1.66 -13.26
N LYS A 192 4.07 1.46 -12.05
CA LYS A 192 3.38 2.53 -11.29
C LYS A 192 4.26 3.75 -11.08
N ILE A 193 5.54 3.55 -10.76
CA ILE A 193 6.48 4.65 -10.56
C ILE A 193 6.74 5.38 -11.90
N LEU A 194 6.99 4.62 -12.97
CA LEU A 194 7.20 5.19 -14.32
C LEU A 194 5.95 5.94 -14.80
N PHE A 195 4.76 5.42 -14.52
CA PHE A 195 3.49 6.06 -14.84
C PHE A 195 3.34 7.40 -14.11
N VAL A 196 3.63 7.46 -12.80
CA VAL A 196 3.58 8.71 -12.03
C VAL A 196 4.59 9.74 -12.59
N LEU A 197 5.81 9.32 -12.94
CA LEU A 197 6.82 10.22 -13.53
C LEU A 197 6.37 10.72 -14.92
N PHE A 198 5.76 9.85 -15.74
CA PHE A 198 5.18 10.23 -17.03
C PHE A 198 4.07 11.26 -16.85
N GLU A 199 3.07 10.96 -16.00
CA GLU A 199 1.93 11.84 -15.77
C GLU A 199 2.36 13.19 -15.15
N ALA A 200 3.28 13.16 -14.19
CA ALA A 200 3.83 14.37 -13.60
C ALA A 200 4.48 15.28 -14.66
N GLY A 201 5.26 14.71 -15.58
CA GLY A 201 5.87 15.46 -16.65
C GLY A 201 4.88 15.98 -17.70
N MET A 202 3.84 15.20 -18.00
CA MET A 202 2.80 15.59 -18.97
C MET A 202 1.85 16.66 -18.42
N LEU A 203 1.49 16.56 -17.15
CA LEU A 203 0.52 17.44 -16.49
C LEU A 203 1.15 18.70 -15.86
N THR A 204 2.47 18.83 -15.87
CA THR A 204 3.18 20.03 -15.39
C THR A 204 3.42 21.00 -16.52
N GLU A 205 3.19 22.29 -16.29
CA GLU A 205 3.49 23.36 -17.25
C GLU A 205 5.00 23.66 -17.30
N LYS A 206 5.56 23.83 -18.52
CA LYS A 206 6.88 24.46 -18.67
C LYS A 206 6.71 25.96 -18.37
N LYS A 207 7.36 26.44 -17.33
CA LYS A 207 7.63 27.88 -17.18
C LYS A 207 8.58 28.30 -18.29
N GLU A 208 8.09 28.51 -19.48
CA GLU A 208 8.76 29.36 -20.44
C GLU A 208 8.55 30.82 -20.00
N TYR A 209 9.60 31.59 -19.97
CA TYR A 209 9.72 32.98 -19.50
C TYR A 209 8.71 33.95 -20.15
N THR A 210 7.43 33.80 -19.87
CA THR A 210 6.42 34.77 -20.35
C THR A 210 5.52 35.11 -19.15
N GLU A 211 5.43 36.40 -18.87
CA GLU A 211 4.72 36.99 -17.71
C GLU A 211 3.19 36.75 -17.64
N ARG A 212 2.64 35.91 -18.52
CA ARG A 212 1.23 35.48 -18.52
C ARG A 212 1.14 33.95 -18.49
N ALA A 213 1.64 33.34 -17.41
CA ALA A 213 1.46 31.92 -17.19
C ALA A 213 0.01 31.62 -16.79
N THR A 214 -0.78 31.15 -17.74
CA THR A 214 -2.00 30.40 -17.44
C THR A 214 -1.57 29.11 -16.72
N MET A 215 -2.04 28.90 -15.49
CA MET A 215 -1.61 27.80 -14.60
C MET A 215 -2.01 26.38 -15.08
N CYS A 216 -2.43 26.21 -16.32
CA CYS A 216 -2.92 24.92 -16.82
C CYS A 216 -2.03 24.38 -17.93
N PRO A 217 -1.69 23.08 -17.92
CA PRO A 217 -0.95 22.45 -19.01
C PRO A 217 -1.73 22.53 -20.34
N PRO A 218 -1.04 22.59 -21.50
CA PRO A 218 -1.71 22.66 -22.80
C PRO A 218 -2.61 21.44 -23.01
N MET A 219 -3.84 21.67 -23.50
CA MET A 219 -4.88 20.64 -23.69
C MET A 219 -4.35 19.40 -24.43
N LYS A 220 -3.45 19.58 -25.40
CA LYS A 220 -2.84 18.46 -26.14
C LYS A 220 -2.09 17.49 -25.21
N ARG A 221 -1.37 17.98 -24.21
CA ARG A 221 -0.66 17.12 -23.23
C ARG A 221 -1.63 16.39 -22.32
N VAL A 222 -2.68 17.09 -21.88
CA VAL A 222 -3.75 16.48 -21.08
C VAL A 222 -4.45 15.34 -21.83
N MET A 223 -4.71 15.56 -23.14
CA MET A 223 -5.32 14.50 -23.97
C MET A 223 -4.38 13.29 -24.16
N ILE A 224 -3.08 13.53 -24.40
CA ILE A 224 -2.09 12.43 -24.53
C ILE A 224 -2.01 11.64 -23.22
N SER A 225 -1.93 12.34 -22.09
CA SER A 225 -1.95 11.77 -20.75
C SER A 225 -3.22 10.92 -20.52
N ALA A 226 -4.40 11.44 -20.84
CA ALA A 226 -5.66 10.74 -20.70
C ALA A 226 -5.72 9.45 -21.54
N VAL A 227 -5.31 9.53 -22.80
CA VAL A 227 -5.25 8.36 -23.70
C VAL A 227 -4.27 7.33 -23.19
N ALA A 228 -3.09 7.75 -22.76
CA ALA A 228 -2.09 6.85 -22.18
C ALA A 228 -2.64 6.16 -20.92
N ALA A 229 -3.17 6.91 -19.95
CA ALA A 229 -3.77 6.36 -18.74
C ALA A 229 -4.89 5.34 -19.05
N PHE A 230 -5.74 5.65 -20.02
CA PHE A 230 -6.77 4.72 -20.49
C PHE A 230 -6.16 3.43 -21.05
N LEU A 231 -5.14 3.51 -21.90
CA LEU A 231 -4.46 2.34 -22.47
C LEU A 231 -3.77 1.49 -21.38
N TYR A 232 -3.13 2.10 -20.39
CA TYR A 232 -2.59 1.40 -19.23
C TYR A 232 -3.67 0.62 -18.49
N CYS A 233 -4.81 1.25 -18.19
CA CYS A 233 -5.95 0.60 -17.54
C CYS A 233 -6.51 -0.56 -18.39
N VAL A 234 -6.64 -0.40 -19.70
CA VAL A 234 -7.13 -1.46 -20.61
C VAL A 234 -6.22 -2.69 -20.57
N ILE A 235 -4.89 -2.51 -20.65
CA ILE A 235 -3.94 -3.64 -20.58
C ILE A 235 -4.06 -4.37 -19.25
N LEU A 236 -4.16 -3.64 -18.13
CA LEU A 236 -4.30 -4.24 -16.80
C LEU A 236 -5.61 -5.02 -16.67
N VAL A 237 -6.72 -4.49 -17.19
CA VAL A 237 -8.01 -5.20 -17.21
C VAL A 237 -7.92 -6.47 -18.06
N LEU A 238 -7.28 -6.42 -19.24
CA LEU A 238 -7.05 -7.59 -20.09
C LEU A 238 -6.14 -8.62 -19.41
N SER A 239 -5.17 -8.18 -18.63
CA SER A 239 -4.30 -9.03 -17.78
C SER A 239 -5.01 -9.60 -16.55
N ARG A 240 -6.30 -9.28 -16.35
CA ARG A 240 -7.14 -9.62 -15.18
C ARG A 240 -6.66 -9.00 -13.86
N ASP A 241 -5.85 -7.95 -13.94
CA ASP A 241 -5.41 -7.15 -12.79
C ASP A 241 -6.32 -5.94 -12.58
N LEU A 242 -7.50 -6.20 -12.02
CA LEU A 242 -8.49 -5.14 -11.76
C LEU A 242 -8.03 -4.20 -10.64
N GLY A 243 -7.28 -4.72 -9.66
CA GLY A 243 -6.73 -3.93 -8.57
C GLY A 243 -5.70 -2.93 -9.08
N GLY A 244 -4.75 -3.41 -9.89
CA GLY A 244 -3.78 -2.55 -10.57
C GLY A 244 -4.45 -1.49 -11.43
N ALA A 245 -5.43 -1.88 -12.27
CA ALA A 245 -6.17 -0.93 -13.11
C ALA A 245 -6.85 0.18 -12.29
N LEU A 246 -7.47 -0.17 -11.15
CA LEU A 246 -8.09 0.80 -10.24
C LEU A 246 -7.04 1.77 -9.66
N ILE A 247 -5.88 1.27 -9.23
CA ILE A 247 -4.82 2.11 -8.66
C ILE A 247 -4.30 3.11 -9.71
N PHE A 248 -4.02 2.66 -10.94
CA PHE A 248 -3.58 3.53 -12.03
C PHE A 248 -4.64 4.60 -12.35
N PHE A 249 -5.90 4.20 -12.42
CA PHE A 249 -7.01 5.11 -12.69
C PHE A 249 -7.18 6.16 -11.61
N VAL A 250 -7.18 5.76 -10.32
CA VAL A 250 -7.31 6.67 -9.19
C VAL A 250 -6.11 7.62 -9.11
N THR A 251 -4.90 7.11 -9.32
CA THR A 251 -3.67 7.93 -9.35
C THR A 251 -3.78 8.99 -10.45
N TYR A 252 -4.20 8.60 -11.67
CA TYR A 252 -4.41 9.53 -12.78
C TYR A 252 -5.41 10.64 -12.43
N ILE A 253 -6.58 10.26 -11.87
CA ILE A 253 -7.61 11.24 -11.47
C ILE A 253 -7.06 12.28 -10.48
N PHE A 254 -6.34 11.82 -9.44
CA PHE A 254 -5.78 12.73 -8.46
C PHE A 254 -4.73 13.66 -9.07
N MET A 255 -3.83 13.15 -9.91
CA MET A 255 -2.82 13.95 -10.60
C MET A 255 -3.46 14.96 -11.53
N LEU A 256 -4.47 14.55 -12.30
CA LEU A 256 -5.21 15.44 -13.19
C LEU A 256 -5.96 16.53 -12.41
N TYR A 257 -6.61 16.18 -11.31
CA TYR A 257 -7.31 17.15 -10.45
C TYR A 257 -6.34 18.19 -9.86
N VAL A 258 -5.19 17.76 -9.35
CA VAL A 258 -4.16 18.66 -8.80
C VAL A 258 -3.64 19.60 -9.89
N SER A 259 -3.45 19.09 -11.11
CA SER A 259 -2.98 19.87 -12.25
C SER A 259 -3.99 20.90 -12.74
N GLN A 260 -5.25 20.48 -12.92
CA GLN A 260 -6.30 21.32 -13.52
C GLN A 260 -7.04 22.20 -12.50
N LYS A 261 -7.02 21.83 -11.22
CA LYS A 261 -7.79 22.48 -10.13
C LYS A 261 -9.29 22.68 -10.45
N ALA A 262 -9.84 21.86 -11.36
CA ALA A 262 -11.21 21.96 -11.84
C ALA A 262 -12.06 20.79 -11.32
N PRO A 263 -13.03 21.03 -10.42
CA PRO A 263 -13.86 19.96 -9.86
C PRO A 263 -14.72 19.26 -10.91
N LEU A 264 -15.09 19.92 -12.00
CA LEU A 264 -15.84 19.32 -13.11
C LEU A 264 -15.04 18.22 -13.83
N VAL A 265 -13.71 18.37 -13.91
CA VAL A 265 -12.82 17.34 -14.46
C VAL A 265 -12.85 16.09 -13.60
N LEU A 266 -12.80 16.25 -12.28
CA LEU A 266 -12.91 15.13 -11.33
C LEU A 266 -14.24 14.39 -11.51
N ILE A 267 -15.35 15.13 -11.57
CA ILE A 267 -16.69 14.54 -11.78
C ILE A 267 -16.73 13.78 -13.11
N GLY A 268 -16.23 14.38 -14.20
CA GLY A 268 -16.15 13.75 -15.51
C GLY A 268 -15.35 12.44 -15.50
N CYS A 269 -14.20 12.41 -14.81
CA CYS A 269 -13.39 11.20 -14.64
C CYS A 269 -14.11 10.13 -13.82
N VAL A 270 -14.79 10.50 -12.73
CA VAL A 270 -15.57 9.55 -11.92
C VAL A 270 -16.70 8.93 -12.76
N VAL A 271 -17.43 9.75 -13.51
CA VAL A 271 -18.48 9.26 -14.43
C VAL A 271 -17.89 8.33 -15.48
N ALA A 272 -16.76 8.69 -16.10
CA ALA A 272 -16.07 7.84 -17.07
C ALA A 272 -15.63 6.50 -16.44
N GLY A 273 -15.14 6.50 -15.21
CA GLY A 273 -14.77 5.30 -14.45
C GLY A 273 -15.97 4.39 -14.16
N LEU A 274 -17.11 4.97 -13.76
CA LEU A 274 -18.34 4.22 -13.53
C LEU A 274 -18.86 3.59 -14.85
N LEU A 275 -18.83 4.33 -15.95
CA LEU A 275 -19.18 3.82 -17.28
C LEU A 275 -18.21 2.71 -17.71
N GLY A 276 -16.90 2.89 -17.52
CA GLY A 276 -15.89 1.88 -17.80
C GLY A 276 -16.11 0.60 -16.98
N THR A 277 -16.44 0.73 -15.70
CA THR A 277 -16.79 -0.40 -14.84
C THR A 277 -18.04 -1.12 -15.30
N PHE A 278 -19.08 -0.38 -15.71
CA PHE A 278 -20.31 -0.96 -16.27
C PHE A 278 -20.04 -1.72 -17.57
N ILE A 279 -19.27 -1.13 -18.49
CA ILE A 279 -18.86 -1.77 -19.75
C ILE A 279 -18.02 -3.02 -19.45
N GLY A 280 -17.04 -2.93 -18.53
CA GLY A 280 -16.21 -4.05 -18.10
C GLY A 280 -17.03 -5.20 -17.52
N TYR A 281 -18.06 -4.89 -16.71
CA TYR A 281 -18.99 -5.88 -16.18
C TYR A 281 -19.77 -6.59 -17.28
N ARG A 282 -20.16 -5.89 -18.34
CA ARG A 282 -20.87 -6.48 -19.48
C ARG A 282 -19.97 -7.36 -20.36
N LEU A 283 -18.75 -6.91 -20.63
CA LEU A 283 -17.84 -7.56 -21.59
C LEU A 283 -17.02 -8.71 -20.95
N PHE A 284 -16.56 -8.56 -19.73
CA PHE A 284 -15.58 -9.48 -19.13
C PHE A 284 -16.20 -10.41 -18.07
N SER A 285 -16.10 -11.73 -18.28
CA SER A 285 -16.61 -12.74 -17.35
C SER A 285 -15.95 -12.67 -15.97
N HIS A 286 -14.63 -12.44 -15.92
CA HIS A 286 -13.88 -12.34 -14.65
C HIS A 286 -14.29 -11.13 -13.81
N VAL A 287 -14.70 -10.01 -14.43
CA VAL A 287 -15.25 -8.85 -13.70
C VAL A 287 -16.59 -9.21 -13.07
N ARG A 288 -17.48 -9.89 -13.83
CA ARG A 288 -18.78 -10.35 -13.33
C ARG A 288 -18.65 -11.31 -12.15
N VAL A 289 -17.70 -12.23 -12.22
CA VAL A 289 -17.44 -13.20 -11.14
C VAL A 289 -17.02 -12.49 -9.86
N ARG A 290 -16.03 -11.58 -9.93
CA ARG A 290 -15.58 -10.81 -8.77
C ARG A 290 -16.69 -9.93 -8.20
N PHE A 291 -17.51 -9.31 -9.03
CA PHE A 291 -18.64 -8.49 -8.59
C PHE A 291 -19.70 -9.32 -7.86
N ARG A 292 -20.04 -10.55 -8.37
CA ARG A 292 -20.98 -11.45 -7.70
C ARG A 292 -20.43 -11.90 -6.33
N ALA A 293 -19.18 -12.35 -6.28
CA ALA A 293 -18.54 -12.76 -5.04
C ALA A 293 -18.48 -11.63 -4.00
N TRP A 294 -18.27 -10.38 -4.44
CA TRP A 294 -18.31 -9.21 -3.57
C TRP A 294 -19.73 -8.90 -3.07
N LYS A 295 -20.75 -8.97 -3.96
CA LYS A 295 -22.13 -8.61 -3.61
C LYS A 295 -22.78 -9.66 -2.68
N ASN A 296 -22.52 -10.93 -2.93
CA ASN A 296 -23.05 -12.03 -2.12
C ASN A 296 -22.04 -13.18 -2.03
N PRO A 297 -21.04 -13.07 -1.15
CA PRO A 297 -20.02 -14.12 -1.00
C PRO A 297 -20.58 -15.43 -0.47
N PHE A 298 -21.72 -15.40 0.23
CA PHE A 298 -22.36 -16.58 0.80
C PHE A 298 -23.13 -17.42 -0.22
N SER A 299 -23.37 -16.92 -1.44
CA SER A 299 -24.05 -17.71 -2.48
C SER A 299 -23.17 -18.84 -3.06
N GLU A 300 -21.84 -18.69 -2.99
CA GLU A 300 -20.85 -19.63 -3.51
C GLU A 300 -19.72 -19.86 -2.50
N ILE A 301 -20.08 -20.32 -1.29
CA ILE A 301 -19.13 -20.47 -0.18
C ILE A 301 -17.96 -21.41 -0.54
N ALA A 302 -18.21 -22.50 -1.27
CA ALA A 302 -17.17 -23.47 -1.68
C ALA A 302 -16.41 -23.06 -2.95
N GLY A 303 -16.78 -21.94 -3.58
CA GLY A 303 -16.24 -21.49 -4.87
C GLY A 303 -15.57 -20.13 -4.78
N GLN A 304 -16.03 -19.22 -5.63
CA GLN A 304 -15.46 -17.86 -5.79
C GLN A 304 -15.59 -16.97 -4.54
N GLY A 305 -16.56 -17.25 -3.68
CA GLY A 305 -16.77 -16.55 -2.42
C GLY A 305 -15.97 -17.08 -1.23
N TYR A 306 -15.27 -18.22 -1.37
CA TYR A 306 -14.65 -18.93 -0.24
C TYR A 306 -13.71 -18.02 0.58
N GLN A 307 -12.79 -17.36 -0.08
CA GLN A 307 -11.78 -16.49 0.55
C GLN A 307 -12.44 -15.35 1.36
N ILE A 308 -13.41 -14.67 0.75
CA ILE A 308 -14.14 -13.56 1.40
C ILE A 308 -15.00 -14.10 2.56
N THR A 309 -15.66 -15.24 2.38
CA THR A 309 -16.53 -15.83 3.41
C THR A 309 -15.72 -16.26 4.63
N GLN A 310 -14.55 -16.90 4.42
CA GLN A 310 -13.68 -17.29 5.53
C GLN A 310 -13.14 -16.07 6.30
N SER A 311 -12.80 -14.99 5.60
CA SER A 311 -12.37 -13.75 6.24
C SER A 311 -13.51 -13.10 7.05
N LEU A 312 -14.74 -13.10 6.53
CA LEU A 312 -15.91 -12.60 7.26
C LEU A 312 -16.21 -13.45 8.50
N PHE A 313 -16.05 -14.77 8.44
CA PHE A 313 -16.17 -15.63 9.62
C PHE A 313 -15.10 -15.32 10.66
N ALA A 314 -13.83 -15.09 10.23
CA ALA A 314 -12.76 -14.71 11.13
C ALA A 314 -13.05 -13.37 11.83
N ILE A 315 -13.49 -12.35 11.08
CA ILE A 315 -13.89 -11.04 11.63
C ILE A 315 -15.07 -11.21 12.60
N GLY A 316 -16.10 -11.99 12.21
CA GLY A 316 -17.28 -12.22 13.04
C GLY A 316 -16.97 -12.94 14.34
N THR A 317 -16.09 -13.95 14.31
CA THR A 317 -15.64 -14.66 15.51
C THR A 317 -14.74 -13.83 16.40
N GLY A 318 -13.95 -12.93 15.83
CA GLY A 318 -13.10 -11.99 16.57
C GLY A 318 -13.88 -10.94 17.34
N GLY A 319 -15.04 -10.52 16.83
CA GLY A 319 -15.85 -9.44 17.39
C GLY A 319 -15.07 -8.12 17.47
N TRP A 320 -15.50 -7.22 18.37
CA TRP A 320 -14.91 -5.87 18.50
C TRP A 320 -13.48 -5.84 19.04
N LEU A 321 -13.12 -6.81 19.88
CA LEU A 321 -11.84 -6.81 20.60
C LEU A 321 -10.87 -7.89 20.12
N GLY A 322 -11.22 -8.66 19.11
CA GLY A 322 -10.43 -9.80 18.65
C GLY A 322 -10.40 -10.96 19.66
N LEU A 323 -9.85 -12.10 19.29
CA LEU A 323 -9.66 -13.23 20.19
C LEU A 323 -8.31 -13.24 20.91
N GLY A 324 -7.32 -12.53 20.36
CA GLY A 324 -5.91 -12.57 20.74
C GLY A 324 -5.08 -13.33 19.72
N LEU A 325 -3.77 -13.07 19.69
CA LEU A 325 -2.87 -13.50 18.60
C LEU A 325 -2.87 -15.02 18.30
N PHE A 326 -3.16 -15.88 19.29
CA PHE A 326 -3.10 -17.35 19.14
C PHE A 326 -4.45 -18.07 19.25
N LYS A 327 -5.56 -17.37 19.44
CA LYS A 327 -6.87 -18.00 19.60
C LYS A 327 -7.67 -18.13 18.30
N GLY A 328 -7.24 -17.50 17.22
CA GLY A 328 -7.87 -17.64 15.92
C GLY A 328 -7.25 -18.76 15.09
N ALA A 329 -7.91 -19.12 14.00
CA ALA A 329 -7.49 -20.15 13.06
C ALA A 329 -7.24 -19.55 11.65
N PRO A 330 -6.19 -18.75 11.46
CA PRO A 330 -5.92 -18.02 10.20
C PRO A 330 -5.66 -18.96 9.02
N GLY A 331 -5.24 -20.20 9.26
CA GLY A 331 -4.95 -21.17 8.21
C GLY A 331 -6.15 -21.56 7.33
N TYR A 332 -7.39 -21.28 7.76
CA TYR A 332 -8.59 -21.49 6.94
C TYR A 332 -8.79 -20.41 5.88
N ILE A 333 -8.11 -19.26 5.99
CA ILE A 333 -8.25 -18.16 5.04
C ILE A 333 -7.15 -18.29 3.98
N PRO A 334 -7.49 -18.56 2.71
CA PRO A 334 -6.52 -18.54 1.63
C PRO A 334 -5.83 -17.18 1.52
N GLU A 335 -4.52 -17.17 1.24
CA GLU A 335 -3.71 -15.95 1.10
C GLU A 335 -3.78 -15.01 2.31
N VAL A 336 -3.99 -15.55 3.53
CA VAL A 336 -4.08 -14.79 4.78
C VAL A 336 -2.85 -13.91 5.05
N SER A 337 -1.67 -14.30 4.56
CA SER A 337 -0.44 -13.53 4.73
C SER A 337 -0.32 -12.32 3.80
N ASN A 338 -1.19 -12.21 2.81
CA ASN A 338 -1.17 -11.16 1.77
C ASN A 338 -2.49 -10.37 1.79
N ASP A 339 -3.54 -10.92 1.19
CA ASP A 339 -4.79 -10.20 0.92
C ASP A 339 -5.65 -9.98 2.17
N PHE A 340 -5.56 -10.88 3.15
CA PHE A 340 -6.43 -10.89 4.33
C PHE A 340 -5.67 -10.86 5.67
N ILE A 341 -4.53 -10.18 5.69
CA ILE A 341 -3.69 -10.08 6.90
C ILE A 341 -4.40 -9.37 8.07
N PHE A 342 -5.44 -8.60 7.79
CA PHE A 342 -6.23 -7.86 8.79
C PHE A 342 -7.57 -8.53 9.15
N ALA A 343 -7.86 -9.74 8.64
CA ALA A 343 -9.10 -10.48 8.92
C ALA A 343 -9.11 -11.24 10.25
#